data_67e59249c2eef56ea7b15c588d893b9a
#
_entry.id   67e59249c2eef56ea7b15c588d893b9a
#
_cell.length_a   1.000
_cell.length_b   1.000
_cell.length_c   1.000
_cell.angle_alpha   90.00
_cell.angle_beta   90.00
_cell.angle_gamma   90.00
#
_symmetry.space_group_name_H-M   'P 1'
#
loop_
_entity.id
_entity.type
_entity.pdbx_description
1 polymer ?
#
loop_
_entity_poly.entity_id
_entity_poly.type
_entity_poly.pdbx_seq_one_letter_code
_entity_poly.pdbx_strand_id
1 'polypeptide(L)'
;MAKAATPTLALPKIDLEEKLLDVRLRLKGKAAVDLADYQRAYAATNGHPVEAEPLIQHILAAFIEADRGFQAWRKANPPQEPKG
;
A
#
# COMPACT_ATOMS: atom_id res chain seq x y z
N MET A 1 35.75 -16.66 16.05
CA MET A 1 35.33 -16.32 15.90
C MET A 1 34.99 -15.66 16.04
N ALA A 2 34.95 -15.16 15.95
CA ALA A 2 34.47 -14.60 16.00
C ALA A 2 34.15 -14.11 15.78
N LYS A 3 34.02 -13.73 15.60
CA LYS A 3 33.60 -13.22 15.41
C LYS A 3 33.01 -12.70 15.41
N ALA A 4 32.95 -12.53 15.51
CA ALA A 4 32.30 -12.09 15.56
C ALA A 4 31.95 -11.42 15.64
N ALA A 5 32.29 -11.19 15.64
CA ALA A 5 31.89 -10.21 15.91
C ALA A 5 30.94 -9.50 15.22
N THR A 6 31.19 -8.82 14.46
CA THR A 6 30.17 -8.20 13.81
C THR A 6 29.64 -9.06 12.85
N PRO A 7 28.68 -9.64 13.18
CA PRO A 7 28.12 -10.58 12.28
C PRO A 7 27.56 -9.89 11.10
N THR A 8 27.89 -10.40 9.99
CA THR A 8 27.24 -10.01 8.81
C THR A 8 26.23 -11.05 8.51
N LEU A 9 25.02 -10.76 8.81
CA LEU A 9 23.98 -11.73 8.58
C LEU A 9 23.61 -11.74 7.12
N ALA A 10 23.24 -12.89 6.67
CA ALA A 10 22.73 -13.00 5.32
C ALA A 10 21.40 -12.30 5.18
N LEU A 11 20.68 -12.18 6.26
CA LEU A 11 19.41 -11.53 6.23
C LEU A 11 19.61 -10.02 6.14
N PRO A 12 18.97 -9.36 5.20
CA PRO A 12 19.10 -7.93 5.12
C PRO A 12 18.43 -7.26 6.30
N LYS A 13 18.81 -6.01 6.48
CA LYS A 13 18.23 -5.26 7.55
C LYS A 13 16.74 -5.19 7.39
N ILE A 14 16.05 -5.53 8.43
CA ILE A 14 14.61 -5.53 8.40
C ILE A 14 14.13 -4.17 8.84
N ASP A 15 13.26 -3.61 8.02
CA ASP A 15 12.66 -2.34 8.35
C ASP A 15 11.52 -2.59 9.30
N LEU A 16 11.77 -2.36 10.56
CA LEU A 16 10.77 -2.64 11.57
C LEU A 16 9.82 -1.48 11.77
N GLU A 17 10.07 -0.40 11.07
CA GLU A 17 9.19 0.74 11.20
C GLU A 17 8.52 1.00 9.89
N GLU A 18 7.56 0.18 9.59
CA GLU A 18 6.77 0.42 8.41
C GLU A 18 6.02 1.72 8.56
N LYS A 19 5.98 2.44 7.47
CA LYS A 19 5.16 3.63 7.50
C LYS A 19 3.72 3.25 7.50
N LEU A 20 3.01 3.74 8.50
CA LEU A 20 1.59 3.48 8.61
C LEU A 20 0.85 4.79 8.55
N LEU A 21 -0.22 4.77 7.83
CA LEU A 21 -1.13 5.89 7.80
C LEU A 21 -2.50 5.36 8.13
N ASP A 22 -2.95 5.63 9.32
CA ASP A 22 -4.25 5.16 9.76
C ASP A 22 -5.32 6.11 9.27
N VAL A 23 -6.22 5.58 8.48
CA VAL A 23 -7.28 6.38 7.93
C VAL A 23 -8.60 5.73 8.26
N ARG A 24 -9.49 6.50 8.86
CA ARG A 24 -10.83 6.02 9.09
C ARG A 24 -11.68 6.57 7.97
N LEU A 25 -12.22 5.68 7.17
CA LEU A 25 -12.90 6.06 5.97
C LEU A 25 -14.37 5.64 6.04
N ARG A 26 -15.23 6.58 5.69
CA ARG A 26 -16.65 6.29 5.60
C ARG A 26 -17.09 6.58 4.19
N LEU A 27 -17.46 5.54 3.47
CA LEU A 27 -17.90 5.68 2.10
C LEU A 27 -19.37 5.98 2.07
N LYS A 28 -19.76 6.87 1.17
CA LYS A 28 -21.15 7.26 1.04
C LYS A 28 -21.60 7.18 -0.39
N GLY A 29 -22.88 6.97 -0.55
CA GLY A 29 -23.50 7.06 -1.84
C GLY A 29 -22.92 6.12 -2.85
N LYS A 30 -22.60 6.66 -4.02
CA LYS A 30 -22.13 5.84 -5.11
C LYS A 30 -20.86 5.10 -4.78
N ALA A 31 -19.97 5.74 -4.04
CA ALA A 31 -18.71 5.09 -3.71
C ALA A 31 -18.94 3.83 -2.87
N ALA A 32 -19.89 3.89 -1.96
CA ALA A 32 -20.19 2.73 -1.13
C ALA A 32 -20.77 1.60 -1.98
N VAL A 33 -21.68 1.95 -2.88
CA VAL A 33 -22.30 0.97 -3.74
C VAL A 33 -21.27 0.35 -4.68
N ASP A 34 -20.43 1.20 -5.26
CA ASP A 34 -19.42 0.72 -6.20
C ASP A 34 -18.44 -0.21 -5.53
N LEU A 35 -18.04 0.11 -4.30
CA LEU A 35 -17.10 -0.77 -3.62
C LEU A 35 -17.75 -2.11 -3.30
N ALA A 36 -18.99 -2.10 -2.86
CA ALA A 36 -19.68 -3.35 -2.60
C ALA A 36 -19.81 -4.18 -3.85
N ASP A 37 -20.10 -3.52 -4.98
CA ASP A 37 -20.18 -4.23 -6.25
C ASP A 37 -18.83 -4.81 -6.64
N TYR A 38 -17.77 -4.06 -6.39
CA TYR A 38 -16.45 -4.56 -6.73
C TYR A 38 -16.08 -5.76 -5.88
N GLN A 39 -16.48 -5.74 -4.60
CA GLN A 39 -16.24 -6.91 -3.76
C GLN A 39 -16.94 -8.14 -4.31
N ARG A 40 -18.18 -7.95 -4.80
CA ARG A 40 -18.89 -9.07 -5.38
C ARG A 40 -18.23 -9.56 -6.66
N ALA A 41 -17.79 -8.64 -7.48
CA ALA A 41 -17.11 -9.01 -8.72
C ALA A 41 -15.82 -9.74 -8.44
N TYR A 42 -15.09 -9.28 -7.44
CA TYR A 42 -13.84 -9.93 -7.08
C TYR A 42 -14.10 -11.36 -6.62
N ALA A 43 -15.11 -11.54 -5.78
CA ALA A 43 -15.43 -12.87 -5.28
C ALA A 43 -15.85 -13.77 -6.42
N ALA A 44 -16.63 -13.26 -7.35
CA ALA A 44 -17.07 -14.06 -8.48
C ALA A 44 -15.91 -14.44 -9.38
N THR A 45 -14.95 -13.56 -9.54
CA THR A 45 -13.83 -13.80 -10.43
C THR A 45 -12.78 -14.69 -9.79
N ASN A 46 -12.53 -14.50 -8.51
CA ASN A 46 -11.41 -15.18 -7.87
C ASN A 46 -11.82 -16.31 -6.94
N GLY A 47 -13.10 -16.51 -6.76
CA GLY A 47 -13.56 -17.67 -6.02
C GLY A 47 -13.61 -17.51 -4.52
N HIS A 48 -13.25 -16.37 -3.99
CA HIS A 48 -13.35 -16.13 -2.57
C HIS A 48 -13.55 -14.67 -2.31
N PRO A 49 -14.17 -14.33 -1.18
CA PRO A 49 -14.47 -12.94 -0.88
C PRO A 49 -13.22 -12.18 -0.48
N VAL A 50 -13.30 -10.87 -0.57
CA VAL A 50 -12.23 -9.99 -0.15
C VAL A 50 -12.83 -8.93 0.76
N GLU A 51 -12.13 -8.61 1.83
CA GLU A 51 -12.57 -7.56 2.73
C GLU A 51 -12.38 -6.20 2.07
N ALA A 52 -13.11 -5.23 2.58
CA ALA A 52 -13.07 -3.90 1.99
C ALA A 52 -11.70 -3.26 2.16
N GLU A 53 -11.08 -3.41 3.31
CA GLU A 53 -9.85 -2.71 3.58
C GLU A 53 -8.72 -3.09 2.64
N PRO A 54 -8.36 -4.37 2.52
CA PRO A 54 -7.31 -4.71 1.56
C PRO A 54 -7.69 -4.39 0.13
N LEU A 55 -8.98 -4.48 -0.20
CA LEU A 55 -9.40 -4.13 -1.54
C LEU A 55 -9.16 -2.65 -1.82
N ILE A 56 -9.50 -1.80 -0.87
CA ILE A 56 -9.29 -0.37 -1.03
C ILE A 56 -7.81 -0.08 -1.19
N GLN A 57 -6.96 -0.74 -0.41
CA GLN A 57 -5.53 -0.52 -0.53
C GLN A 57 -5.02 -0.89 -1.92
N HIS A 58 -5.50 -1.98 -2.46
CA HIS A 58 -5.06 -2.39 -3.79
C HIS A 58 -5.58 -1.45 -4.87
N ILE A 59 -6.82 -1.01 -4.73
CA ILE A 59 -7.37 -0.08 -5.70
C ILE A 59 -6.59 1.22 -5.67
N LEU A 60 -6.30 1.71 -4.47
CA LEU A 60 -5.56 2.96 -4.33
C LEU A 60 -4.17 2.84 -4.95
N ALA A 61 -3.49 1.75 -4.64
CA ALA A 61 -2.15 1.55 -5.18
C ALA A 61 -2.18 1.47 -6.70
N ALA A 62 -3.16 0.76 -7.24
CA ALA A 62 -3.24 0.63 -8.68
C ALA A 62 -3.54 1.96 -9.36
N PHE A 63 -4.41 2.75 -8.75
CA PHE A 63 -4.73 4.04 -9.33
C PHE A 63 -3.51 4.96 -9.33
N ILE A 64 -2.82 5.01 -8.21
CA ILE A 64 -1.68 5.90 -8.09
C ILE A 64 -0.57 5.48 -9.03
N GLU A 65 -0.36 4.19 -9.17
CA GLU A 65 0.66 3.68 -10.06
C GLU A 65 0.36 4.06 -11.50
N ALA A 66 -0.90 4.07 -11.87
CA ALA A 66 -1.29 4.34 -13.23
C ALA A 66 -1.41 5.84 -13.53
N ASP A 67 -1.37 6.67 -12.50
CA ASP A 67 -1.54 8.11 -12.68
C ASP A 67 -0.22 8.72 -13.11
N ARG A 68 -0.05 8.86 -14.40
CA ARG A 68 1.21 9.33 -14.94
C ARG A 68 1.52 10.75 -14.53
N GLY A 69 0.50 11.59 -14.45
CA GLY A 69 0.72 12.95 -14.00
C GLY A 69 1.27 12.99 -12.59
N PHE A 70 0.69 12.18 -11.73
CA PHE A 70 1.17 12.16 -10.37
C PHE A 70 2.58 11.60 -10.28
N GLN A 71 2.86 10.55 -11.04
CA GLN A 71 4.20 9.97 -11.01
C GLN A 71 5.25 10.98 -11.47
N ALA A 72 4.92 11.76 -12.50
CA ALA A 72 5.83 12.77 -12.98
C ALA A 72 6.03 13.86 -11.94
N TRP A 73 4.94 14.28 -11.32
CA TRP A 73 5.04 15.30 -10.28
C TRP A 73 5.90 14.84 -9.12
N ARG A 74 5.69 13.60 -8.70
CA ARG A 74 6.43 13.06 -7.56
C ARG A 74 7.92 12.97 -7.86
N LYS A 75 8.25 12.62 -9.09
CA LYS A 75 9.63 12.52 -9.47
C LYS A 75 10.31 13.89 -9.44
N ALA A 76 9.57 14.92 -9.84
CA ALA A 76 10.11 16.26 -9.83
C ALA A 76 10.12 16.89 -8.45
N ASN A 77 9.35 16.33 -7.53
CA ASN A 77 9.22 16.90 -6.19
C ASN A 77 9.42 15.83 -5.14
N PRO A 78 10.64 15.33 -4.99
CA PRO A 78 10.88 14.27 -4.01
C PRO A 78 10.64 14.78 -2.61
N PRO A 79 10.26 13.88 -1.71
CA PRO A 79 9.99 14.31 -0.36
C PRO A 79 11.25 14.81 0.28
N GLN A 80 11.08 15.79 1.15
CA GLN A 80 12.17 16.29 1.92
C GLN A 80 12.23 15.52 3.19
N GLU A 81 13.23 14.74 3.32
CA GLU A 81 13.33 13.94 4.50
C GLU A 81 14.20 14.62 5.49
N PRO A 82 13.79 14.65 6.73
CA PRO A 82 14.67 15.16 7.74
C PRO A 82 15.86 14.25 7.81
N LYS A 83 17.00 14.86 7.80
CA LYS A 83 18.16 14.07 7.92
C LYS A 83 18.31 13.72 9.31
N GLY A 84 18.08 12.56 9.59
CA GLY A 84 18.08 12.13 10.97
C GLY A 84 19.42 12.06 11.55
#